data_4bb6761d45be5ab1d12919e48a9433a0
#
_entry.id   4bb6761d45be5ab1d12919e48a9433a0
#
_cell.length_a   1.000
_cell.length_b   1.000
_cell.length_c   1.000
_cell.angle_alpha   90.00
_cell.angle_beta   90.00
_cell.angle_gamma   90.00
#
_symmetry.space_group_name_H-M   'P 1'
#
loop_
_entity.id
_entity.type
_entity.pdbx_description
1 polymer ?
#
loop_
_entity_poly.entity_id
_entity_poly.type
_entity_poly.pdbx_seq_one_letter_code
_entity_poly.pdbx_strand_id
1 'polypeptide(L)'
;MSLKKLAVVFMPFFVVAAALVSNPAEVRGAGEPDAERALSVLHAASQAAIKVSNLADQNAKSELVKEYARTVSSGNAKFDAQLMAIAQKQGIKVVPLDPKTEAGKSLIDRLQAEAAMLRSLKGDAFDKQYMTLVTNTQQSIVNLANARMASATDPEVKGFFTDLKTVMEKRLTTAQEILAKVYGDDV
;
A
#
# COMPACT_ATOMS: atom_id res chain seq x y z
N MET A 1 -29.57 -8.64 -9.86
CA MET A 1 -28.57 -7.68 -10.38
C MET A 1 -27.35 -8.49 -10.77
N SER A 2 -26.93 -8.43 -12.03
CA SER A 2 -25.94 -9.39 -12.59
C SER A 2 -24.54 -9.15 -12.03
N LEU A 3 -23.87 -10.23 -11.57
CA LEU A 3 -22.47 -10.28 -11.08
C LEU A 3 -21.44 -9.65 -12.05
N LYS A 4 -21.82 -9.45 -13.32
CA LYS A 4 -20.93 -8.87 -14.35
C LYS A 4 -20.62 -7.38 -14.17
N LYS A 5 -21.36 -6.64 -13.33
CA LYS A 5 -21.11 -5.22 -13.05
C LYS A 5 -20.18 -4.96 -11.85
N LEU A 6 -19.88 -5.99 -11.05
CA LEU A 6 -18.96 -5.86 -9.91
C LEU A 6 -17.49 -6.02 -10.30
N ALA A 7 -17.22 -6.67 -11.43
CA ALA A 7 -15.85 -6.99 -11.87
C ALA A 7 -15.02 -5.78 -12.37
N VAL A 8 -15.64 -4.61 -12.59
CA VAL A 8 -14.95 -3.42 -13.14
C VAL A 8 -14.39 -2.51 -12.05
N VAL A 9 -14.78 -2.71 -10.77
CA VAL A 9 -14.34 -1.87 -9.64
C VAL A 9 -13.03 -2.38 -8.98
N PHE A 10 -12.54 -3.57 -9.35
CA PHE A 10 -11.49 -4.29 -8.62
C PHE A 10 -10.04 -4.00 -9.05
N MET A 11 -9.76 -3.00 -9.89
CA MET A 11 -8.44 -2.87 -10.50
C MET A 11 -7.52 -1.71 -10.04
N PRO A 12 -7.72 -0.98 -8.94
CA PRO A 12 -6.92 0.24 -8.75
C PRO A 12 -5.60 0.10 -7.98
N PHE A 13 -5.42 -0.90 -7.10
CA PHE A 13 -4.22 -0.92 -6.24
C PHE A 13 -2.97 -1.60 -6.87
N PHE A 14 -3.17 -2.36 -7.93
CA PHE A 14 -2.07 -3.04 -8.66
C PHE A 14 -1.02 -2.09 -9.24
N VAL A 15 -1.32 -0.80 -9.35
CA VAL A 15 -0.51 0.14 -10.13
C VAL A 15 0.52 0.92 -9.29
N VAL A 16 0.37 1.04 -7.96
CA VAL A 16 1.46 1.65 -7.16
C VAL A 16 2.68 0.74 -7.15
N ALA A 17 2.49 -0.56 -6.93
CA ALA A 17 3.56 -1.54 -7.06
C ALA A 17 3.96 -1.74 -8.53
N ALA A 18 2.99 -1.73 -9.48
CA ALA A 18 3.26 -1.87 -10.90
C ALA A 18 3.96 -0.65 -11.51
N ALA A 19 3.66 0.57 -11.08
CA ALA A 19 4.39 1.76 -11.54
C ALA A 19 5.87 1.74 -11.14
N LEU A 20 6.20 1.05 -10.04
CA LEU A 20 7.59 0.82 -9.61
C LEU A 20 8.23 -0.41 -10.27
N VAL A 21 7.42 -1.33 -10.85
CA VAL A 21 7.90 -2.60 -11.45
C VAL A 21 7.78 -2.61 -12.98
N SER A 22 6.90 -1.77 -13.58
CA SER A 22 6.50 -1.89 -14.99
C SER A 22 7.53 -1.43 -16.01
N ASN A 23 8.69 -0.93 -15.61
CA ASN A 23 9.75 -0.63 -16.57
C ASN A 23 11.12 -1.17 -16.12
N PRO A 24 11.40 -2.47 -16.30
CA PRO A 24 12.71 -3.04 -15.98
C PRO A 24 13.85 -2.46 -16.85
N ALA A 25 13.53 -1.78 -17.94
CA ALA A 25 14.52 -1.12 -18.78
C ALA A 25 14.97 0.25 -18.21
N GLU A 26 14.10 0.96 -17.48
CA GLU A 26 14.44 2.23 -16.80
C GLU A 26 15.26 2.01 -15.51
N VAL A 27 15.24 0.80 -14.94
CA VAL A 27 15.97 0.45 -13.70
C VAL A 27 17.48 0.18 -13.96
N ARG A 28 17.91 0.07 -15.20
CA ARG A 28 19.32 -0.23 -15.54
C ARG A 28 20.30 0.94 -15.46
N GLY A 29 19.81 2.11 -15.13
CA GLY A 29 20.65 3.30 -14.90
C GLY A 29 20.24 4.01 -13.63
N ALA A 30 20.16 3.28 -12.48
CA ALA A 30 19.72 3.81 -11.19
C ALA A 30 20.65 4.96 -10.71
N GLY A 31 20.38 6.16 -11.20
CA GLY A 31 20.83 7.41 -10.64
C GLY A 31 19.82 7.94 -9.61
N GLU A 32 20.21 8.97 -8.85
CA GLU A 32 19.42 9.64 -7.79
C GLU A 32 17.92 9.86 -8.08
N PRO A 33 17.48 10.19 -9.33
CA PRO A 33 16.06 10.45 -9.62
C PRO A 33 15.11 9.28 -9.33
N ASP A 34 15.58 8.04 -9.52
CA ASP A 34 14.74 6.84 -9.32
C ASP A 34 14.55 6.52 -7.83
N ALA A 35 15.57 6.73 -7.01
CA ALA A 35 15.50 6.56 -5.56
C ALA A 35 14.59 7.62 -4.93
N GLU A 36 14.74 8.89 -5.33
CA GLU A 36 13.89 10.00 -4.89
C GLU A 36 12.41 9.72 -5.21
N ARG A 37 12.12 9.32 -6.45
CA ARG A 37 10.76 8.97 -6.88
C ARG A 37 10.20 7.78 -6.11
N ALA A 38 10.98 6.71 -5.95
CA ALA A 38 10.55 5.51 -5.24
C ALA A 38 10.21 5.81 -3.78
N LEU A 39 11.08 6.55 -3.06
CA LEU A 39 10.85 6.93 -1.67
C LEU A 39 9.66 7.89 -1.54
N SER A 40 9.49 8.83 -2.47
CA SER A 40 8.35 9.76 -2.48
C SER A 40 7.01 9.03 -2.69
N VAL A 41 6.96 8.03 -3.57
CA VAL A 41 5.78 7.18 -3.78
C VAL A 41 5.45 6.35 -2.54
N LEU A 42 6.47 5.72 -1.93
CA LEU A 42 6.29 4.93 -0.70
C LEU A 42 5.81 5.78 0.47
N HIS A 43 6.36 6.99 0.62
CA HIS A 43 5.90 7.97 1.61
C HIS A 43 4.43 8.33 1.41
N ALA A 44 4.05 8.72 0.19
CA ALA A 44 2.67 9.07 -0.13
C ALA A 44 1.70 7.90 0.10
N ALA A 45 2.08 6.68 -0.27
CA ALA A 45 1.29 5.47 -0.05
C ALA A 45 1.12 5.17 1.45
N SER A 46 2.18 5.31 2.26
CA SER A 46 2.13 5.13 3.71
C SER A 46 1.20 6.14 4.37
N GLN A 47 1.27 7.41 3.99
CA GLN A 47 0.40 8.46 4.49
C GLN A 47 -1.07 8.22 4.10
N ALA A 48 -1.33 7.74 2.89
CA ALA A 48 -2.68 7.36 2.46
C ALA A 48 -3.22 6.16 3.25
N ALA A 49 -2.41 5.12 3.47
CA ALA A 49 -2.77 3.95 4.26
C ALA A 49 -3.13 4.31 5.71
N ILE A 50 -2.37 5.21 6.34
CA ILE A 50 -2.67 5.72 7.68
C ILE A 50 -4.03 6.41 7.70
N LYS A 51 -4.28 7.34 6.76
CA LYS A 51 -5.55 8.08 6.68
C LYS A 51 -6.75 7.16 6.48
N VAL A 52 -6.63 6.17 5.60
CA VAL A 52 -7.68 5.20 5.30
C VAL A 52 -7.94 4.28 6.49
N SER A 53 -6.88 3.79 7.15
CA SER A 53 -7.02 2.92 8.33
C SER A 53 -7.68 3.63 9.50
N ASN A 54 -7.43 4.93 9.69
CA ASN A 54 -8.06 5.71 10.75
C ASN A 54 -9.59 5.90 10.55
N LEU A 55 -10.12 5.64 9.35
CA LEU A 55 -11.58 5.63 9.13
C LEU A 55 -12.26 4.45 9.82
N ALA A 56 -11.54 3.37 10.08
CA ALA A 56 -12.12 2.13 10.63
C ALA A 56 -12.76 2.34 12.00
N ASP A 57 -12.20 3.20 12.85
CA ASP A 57 -12.75 3.47 14.19
C ASP A 57 -14.20 4.01 14.12
N GLN A 58 -14.54 4.76 13.07
CA GLN A 58 -15.87 5.36 12.90
C GLN A 58 -16.77 4.58 11.94
N ASN A 59 -16.20 3.83 11.02
CA ASN A 59 -16.92 3.25 9.90
C ASN A 59 -17.06 1.74 9.99
N ALA A 60 -16.11 1.04 10.60
CA ALA A 60 -16.13 -0.41 10.72
C ALA A 60 -17.15 -0.90 11.75
N LYS A 61 -17.78 -2.05 11.46
CA LYS A 61 -18.65 -2.77 12.39
C LYS A 61 -17.87 -3.78 13.22
N SER A 62 -16.95 -4.50 12.60
CA SER A 62 -16.17 -5.55 13.25
C SER A 62 -15.04 -4.96 14.09
N GLU A 63 -14.97 -5.35 15.38
CA GLU A 63 -13.85 -4.98 16.24
C GLU A 63 -12.52 -5.57 15.74
N LEU A 64 -12.53 -6.76 15.12
CA LEU A 64 -11.33 -7.33 14.51
C LEU A 64 -10.79 -6.45 13.37
N VAL A 65 -11.70 -5.87 12.55
CA VAL A 65 -11.30 -4.95 11.49
C VAL A 65 -10.75 -3.64 12.05
N LYS A 66 -11.35 -3.09 13.11
CA LYS A 66 -10.84 -1.89 13.79
C LYS A 66 -9.44 -2.11 14.38
N GLU A 67 -9.26 -3.22 15.10
CA GLU A 67 -7.96 -3.57 15.70
C GLU A 67 -6.89 -3.77 14.63
N TYR A 68 -7.24 -4.47 13.56
CA TYR A 68 -6.34 -4.65 12.43
C TYR A 68 -5.98 -3.30 11.77
N ALA A 69 -6.94 -2.42 11.56
CA ALA A 69 -6.71 -1.10 10.99
C ALA A 69 -5.78 -0.23 11.87
N ARG A 70 -5.91 -0.29 13.20
CA ARG A 70 -4.96 0.35 14.13
C ARG A 70 -3.54 -0.20 13.97
N THR A 71 -3.42 -1.52 13.82
CA THR A 71 -2.13 -2.19 13.56
C THR A 71 -1.53 -1.74 12.23
N VAL A 72 -2.34 -1.64 11.18
CA VAL A 72 -1.91 -1.13 9.87
C VAL A 72 -1.48 0.33 9.96
N SER A 73 -2.28 1.19 10.60
CA SER A 73 -1.97 2.62 10.78
C SER A 73 -0.65 2.84 11.52
N SER A 74 -0.49 2.22 12.70
CA SER A 74 0.72 2.35 13.52
C SER A 74 1.96 1.79 12.84
N GLY A 75 1.81 0.67 12.13
CA GLY A 75 2.91 0.05 11.40
C GLY A 75 3.35 0.86 10.18
N ASN A 76 2.41 1.49 9.45
CA ASN A 76 2.77 2.39 8.36
C ASN A 76 3.44 3.68 8.88
N ALA A 77 3.04 4.20 10.04
CA ALA A 77 3.73 5.34 10.65
C ALA A 77 5.20 5.01 11.00
N LYS A 78 5.45 3.81 11.55
CA LYS A 78 6.83 3.35 11.83
C LYS A 78 7.63 3.16 10.55
N PHE A 79 7.04 2.53 9.55
CA PHE A 79 7.67 2.34 8.25
C PHE A 79 8.03 3.67 7.60
N ASP A 80 7.13 4.62 7.60
CA ASP A 80 7.34 5.94 7.03
C ASP A 80 8.48 6.71 7.75
N ALA A 81 8.55 6.61 9.08
CA ALA A 81 9.65 7.18 9.84
C ALA A 81 11.01 6.55 9.49
N GLN A 82 11.06 5.23 9.29
CA GLN A 82 12.28 4.53 8.85
C GLN A 82 12.69 4.95 7.43
N LEU A 83 11.72 5.04 6.51
CA LEU A 83 11.93 5.51 5.15
C LEU A 83 12.53 6.91 5.12
N MET A 84 11.96 7.83 5.90
CA MET A 84 12.47 9.21 6.00
C MET A 84 13.88 9.27 6.60
N ALA A 85 14.20 8.41 7.57
CA ALA A 85 15.55 8.31 8.15
C ALA A 85 16.58 7.80 7.13
N ILE A 86 16.21 6.79 6.31
CA ILE A 86 17.07 6.30 5.22
C ILE A 86 17.30 7.40 4.17
N ALA A 87 16.21 8.08 3.76
CA ALA A 87 16.32 9.18 2.82
C ALA A 87 17.27 10.28 3.30
N GLN A 88 17.14 10.69 4.56
CA GLN A 88 18.01 11.69 5.18
C GLN A 88 19.48 11.24 5.22
N LYS A 89 19.74 10.00 5.63
CA LYS A 89 21.10 9.43 5.70
C LYS A 89 21.78 9.39 4.32
N GLN A 90 21.02 9.13 3.28
CA GLN A 90 21.50 9.03 1.90
C GLN A 90 21.45 10.36 1.14
N GLY A 91 21.02 11.45 1.76
CA GLY A 91 20.88 12.75 1.10
C GLY A 91 19.76 12.80 0.05
N ILE A 92 18.83 11.82 0.05
CA ILE A 92 17.74 11.74 -0.90
C ILE A 92 16.59 12.63 -0.43
N LYS A 93 16.10 13.47 -1.32
CA LYS A 93 14.97 14.36 -1.02
C LYS A 93 13.65 13.65 -1.29
N VAL A 94 12.85 13.41 -0.24
CA VAL A 94 11.46 12.95 -0.39
C VAL A 94 10.57 14.17 -0.68
N VAL A 95 9.93 14.16 -1.84
CA VAL A 95 9.08 15.26 -2.32
C VAL A 95 7.64 14.81 -2.46
N PRO A 96 6.65 15.70 -2.32
CA PRO A 96 5.27 15.39 -2.66
C PRO A 96 5.15 14.92 -4.11
N LEU A 97 4.21 14.01 -4.38
CA LEU A 97 3.90 13.60 -5.75
C LEU A 97 3.51 14.82 -6.59
N ASP A 98 4.14 14.98 -7.74
CA ASP A 98 3.85 16.09 -8.64
C ASP A 98 2.56 15.83 -9.43
N PRO A 99 1.46 16.58 -9.17
CA PRO A 99 0.20 16.42 -9.88
C PRO A 99 0.27 16.84 -11.36
N LYS A 100 1.36 17.48 -11.79
CA LYS A 100 1.57 17.89 -13.19
C LYS A 100 2.12 16.75 -14.04
N THR A 101 2.74 15.72 -13.44
CA THR A 101 3.16 14.52 -14.16
C THR A 101 1.98 13.56 -14.29
N GLU A 102 1.86 12.86 -15.41
CA GLU A 102 0.79 11.87 -15.62
C GLU A 102 0.79 10.78 -14.53
N ALA A 103 1.97 10.26 -14.20
CA ALA A 103 2.14 9.24 -13.17
C ALA A 103 1.76 9.76 -11.76
N GLY A 104 2.21 10.97 -11.41
CA GLY A 104 1.88 11.59 -10.12
C GLY A 104 0.39 11.89 -10.01
N LYS A 105 -0.21 12.48 -11.04
CA LYS A 105 -1.65 12.74 -11.11
C LYS A 105 -2.45 11.45 -10.98
N SER A 106 -2.15 10.43 -11.78
CA SER A 106 -2.84 9.13 -11.75
C SER A 106 -2.80 8.48 -10.37
N LEU A 107 -1.66 8.54 -9.67
CA LEU A 107 -1.53 8.01 -8.31
C LEU A 107 -2.34 8.82 -7.30
N ILE A 108 -2.26 10.15 -7.35
CA ILE A 108 -3.02 11.04 -6.47
C ILE A 108 -4.53 10.81 -6.64
N ASP A 109 -5.03 10.83 -7.88
CA ASP A 109 -6.45 10.65 -8.20
C ASP A 109 -6.96 9.30 -7.66
N ARG A 110 -6.15 8.25 -7.76
CA ARG A 110 -6.49 6.93 -7.24
C ARG A 110 -6.55 6.89 -5.71
N LEU A 111 -5.51 7.36 -5.03
CA LEU A 111 -5.49 7.40 -3.56
C LEU A 111 -6.68 8.22 -3.01
N GLN A 112 -7.06 9.29 -3.71
CA GLN A 112 -8.22 10.11 -3.35
C GLN A 112 -9.53 9.36 -3.59
N ALA A 113 -9.68 8.65 -4.72
CA ALA A 113 -10.87 7.88 -5.06
C ALA A 113 -11.11 6.75 -4.05
N GLU A 114 -10.08 6.02 -3.67
CA GLU A 114 -10.14 4.96 -2.66
C GLU A 114 -10.52 5.50 -1.28
N ALA A 115 -9.92 6.60 -0.87
CA ALA A 115 -10.26 7.25 0.39
C ALA A 115 -11.70 7.78 0.38
N ALA A 116 -12.16 8.35 -0.74
CA ALA A 116 -13.54 8.83 -0.88
C ALA A 116 -14.55 7.69 -0.83
N MET A 117 -14.26 6.58 -1.53
CA MET A 117 -15.08 5.37 -1.51
C MET A 117 -15.23 4.85 -0.07
N LEU A 118 -14.13 4.64 0.66
CA LEU A 118 -14.17 4.12 2.02
C LEU A 118 -14.88 5.07 3.00
N ARG A 119 -14.75 6.39 2.83
CA ARG A 119 -15.49 7.35 3.64
C ARG A 119 -17.01 7.24 3.47
N SER A 120 -17.48 6.85 2.29
CA SER A 120 -18.90 6.69 1.99
C SER A 120 -19.51 5.41 2.55
N LEU A 121 -18.69 4.45 2.96
CA LEU A 121 -19.11 3.14 3.44
C LEU A 121 -19.18 3.10 4.97
N LYS A 122 -20.08 2.25 5.50
CA LYS A 122 -20.26 1.96 6.92
C LYS A 122 -20.54 0.47 7.13
N GLY A 123 -20.27 -0.02 8.35
CA GLY A 123 -20.62 -1.38 8.74
C GLY A 123 -19.93 -2.44 7.90
N ASP A 124 -20.67 -3.50 7.56
CA ASP A 124 -20.16 -4.65 6.80
C ASP A 124 -19.62 -4.25 5.43
N ALA A 125 -20.21 -3.24 4.78
CA ALA A 125 -19.73 -2.75 3.49
C ALA A 125 -18.36 -2.08 3.61
N PHE A 126 -18.14 -1.30 4.68
CA PHE A 126 -16.82 -0.75 4.98
C PHE A 126 -15.81 -1.85 5.27
N ASP A 127 -16.16 -2.79 6.15
CA ASP A 127 -15.28 -3.86 6.58
C ASP A 127 -14.79 -4.69 5.39
N LYS A 128 -15.70 -5.17 4.55
CA LYS A 128 -15.37 -5.91 3.32
C LYS A 128 -14.44 -5.12 2.40
N GLN A 129 -14.79 -3.89 2.10
CA GLN A 129 -14.03 -3.08 1.16
C GLN A 129 -12.65 -2.71 1.72
N TYR A 130 -12.56 -2.35 3.01
CA TYR A 130 -11.30 -2.05 3.67
C TYR A 130 -10.37 -3.27 3.69
N MET A 131 -10.89 -4.44 4.10
CA MET A 131 -10.08 -5.66 4.17
C MET A 131 -9.62 -6.12 2.78
N THR A 132 -10.47 -6.02 1.76
CA THR A 132 -10.09 -6.29 0.37
C THR A 132 -8.97 -5.35 -0.09
N LEU A 133 -9.11 -4.06 0.20
CA LEU A 133 -8.11 -3.05 -0.16
C LEU A 133 -6.75 -3.35 0.47
N VAL A 134 -6.71 -3.57 1.78
CA VAL A 134 -5.44 -3.81 2.48
C VAL A 134 -4.80 -5.13 2.08
N THR A 135 -5.58 -6.19 1.84
CA THR A 135 -5.08 -7.48 1.37
C THR A 135 -4.39 -7.34 0.01
N ASN A 136 -5.04 -6.69 -0.95
CA ASN A 136 -4.48 -6.46 -2.28
C ASN A 136 -3.21 -5.59 -2.23
N THR A 137 -3.22 -4.56 -1.38
CA THR A 137 -2.06 -3.69 -1.18
C THR A 137 -0.87 -4.45 -0.62
N GLN A 138 -1.08 -5.26 0.40
CA GLN A 138 -0.01 -6.04 1.03
C GLN A 138 0.58 -7.07 0.07
N GLN A 139 -0.26 -7.77 -0.71
CA GLN A 139 0.22 -8.67 -1.74
C GLN A 139 1.08 -7.94 -2.78
N SER A 140 0.66 -6.74 -3.19
CA SER A 140 1.43 -5.93 -4.15
C SER A 140 2.78 -5.48 -3.59
N ILE A 141 2.84 -5.13 -2.29
CA ILE A 141 4.09 -4.76 -1.63
C ILE A 141 5.01 -5.98 -1.47
N VAL A 142 4.47 -7.17 -1.18
CA VAL A 142 5.26 -8.42 -1.15
C VAL A 142 5.89 -8.69 -2.51
N ASN A 143 5.13 -8.55 -3.59
CA ASN A 143 5.64 -8.73 -4.94
C ASN A 143 6.73 -7.70 -5.29
N LEU A 144 6.53 -6.43 -4.92
CA LEU A 144 7.54 -5.38 -5.08
C LEU A 144 8.82 -5.70 -4.28
N ALA A 145 8.69 -6.09 -3.02
CA ALA A 145 9.82 -6.42 -2.17
C ALA A 145 10.64 -7.59 -2.77
N ASN A 146 9.97 -8.64 -3.26
CA ASN A 146 10.64 -9.76 -3.95
C ASN A 146 11.44 -9.28 -5.16
N ALA A 147 10.85 -8.45 -6.02
CA ALA A 147 11.52 -7.91 -7.21
C ALA A 147 12.74 -7.04 -6.83
N ARG A 148 12.60 -6.20 -5.81
CA ARG A 148 13.69 -5.32 -5.33
C ARG A 148 14.81 -6.09 -4.65
N MET A 149 14.51 -7.12 -3.85
CA MET A 149 15.52 -8.00 -3.25
C MET A 149 16.35 -8.73 -4.30
N ALA A 150 15.74 -9.12 -5.43
CA ALA A 150 16.44 -9.79 -6.52
C ALA A 150 17.39 -8.85 -7.28
N SER A 151 17.08 -7.55 -7.35
CA SER A 151 17.86 -6.54 -8.09
C SER A 151 18.81 -5.71 -7.21
N ALA A 152 18.61 -5.68 -5.89
CA ALA A 152 19.41 -4.87 -4.98
C ALA A 152 20.84 -5.43 -4.84
N THR A 153 21.81 -4.58 -5.10
CA THR A 153 23.25 -4.86 -4.87
C THR A 153 23.72 -4.36 -3.50
N ASP A 154 23.07 -3.33 -2.95
CA ASP A 154 23.35 -2.79 -1.63
C ASP A 154 22.74 -3.66 -0.53
N PRO A 155 23.54 -4.16 0.46
CA PRO A 155 23.04 -5.01 1.54
C PRO A 155 22.01 -4.34 2.45
N GLU A 156 22.10 -3.03 2.70
CA GLU A 156 21.16 -2.28 3.54
C GLU A 156 19.80 -2.17 2.85
N VAL A 157 19.81 -1.88 1.54
CA VAL A 157 18.60 -1.86 0.70
C VAL A 157 17.96 -3.25 0.65
N LYS A 158 18.75 -4.29 0.47
CA LYS A 158 18.26 -5.68 0.45
C LYS A 158 17.65 -6.07 1.80
N GLY A 159 18.30 -5.72 2.91
CA GLY A 159 17.81 -5.92 4.27
C GLY A 159 16.47 -5.24 4.48
N PHE A 160 16.34 -3.97 4.10
CA PHE A 160 15.10 -3.21 4.19
C PHE A 160 13.92 -3.90 3.46
N PHE A 161 14.12 -4.37 2.22
CA PHE A 161 13.07 -5.07 1.49
C PHE A 161 12.76 -6.46 2.06
N THR A 162 13.74 -7.13 2.69
CA THR A 162 13.53 -8.40 3.40
C THR A 162 12.62 -8.20 4.60
N ASP A 163 12.87 -7.18 5.41
CA ASP A 163 12.05 -6.85 6.58
C ASP A 163 10.65 -6.41 6.17
N LEU A 164 10.56 -5.56 5.14
CA LEU A 164 9.28 -5.12 4.56
C LEU A 164 8.44 -6.31 4.10
N LYS A 165 9.03 -7.24 3.34
CA LYS A 165 8.35 -8.48 2.90
C LYS A 165 7.80 -9.25 4.08
N THR A 166 8.64 -9.54 5.08
CA THR A 166 8.27 -10.33 6.27
C THR A 166 7.07 -9.70 7.00
N VAL A 167 7.10 -8.39 7.19
CA VAL A 167 5.99 -7.66 7.83
C VAL A 167 4.71 -7.73 7.00
N MET A 168 4.82 -7.57 5.68
CA MET A 168 3.64 -7.58 4.79
C MET A 168 3.03 -8.97 4.64
N GLU A 169 3.82 -10.03 4.57
CA GLU A 169 3.33 -11.41 4.56
C GLU A 169 2.56 -11.74 5.85
N LYS A 170 3.09 -11.36 7.02
CA LYS A 170 2.39 -11.53 8.29
C LYS A 170 1.04 -10.79 8.32
N ARG A 171 1.01 -9.55 7.84
CA ARG A 171 -0.23 -8.76 7.78
C ARG A 171 -1.23 -9.36 6.80
N LEU A 172 -0.76 -9.86 5.66
CA LEU A 172 -1.58 -10.52 4.66
C LEU A 172 -2.28 -11.75 5.23
N THR A 173 -1.53 -12.61 5.92
CA THR A 173 -2.09 -13.79 6.62
C THR A 173 -3.16 -13.37 7.63
N THR A 174 -2.85 -12.38 8.49
CA THR A 174 -3.82 -11.88 9.47
C THR A 174 -5.08 -11.32 8.81
N ALA A 175 -4.94 -10.58 7.68
CA ALA A 175 -6.08 -10.05 6.94
C ALA A 175 -6.97 -11.16 6.38
N GLN A 176 -6.37 -12.20 5.82
CA GLN A 176 -7.10 -13.37 5.30
C GLN A 176 -7.84 -14.12 6.41
N GLU A 177 -7.22 -14.30 7.58
CA GLU A 177 -7.87 -14.91 8.76
C GLU A 177 -9.06 -14.08 9.25
N ILE A 178 -8.96 -12.75 9.24
CA ILE A 178 -10.08 -11.86 9.61
C ILE A 178 -11.21 -11.97 8.59
N LEU A 179 -10.89 -11.95 7.29
CA LEU A 179 -11.89 -12.14 6.25
C LEU A 179 -12.65 -13.46 6.41
N ALA A 180 -11.93 -14.56 6.62
CA ALA A 180 -12.53 -15.86 6.84
C ALA A 180 -13.43 -15.90 8.11
N LYS A 181 -12.98 -15.27 9.21
CA LYS A 181 -13.78 -15.21 10.45
C LYS A 181 -15.01 -14.35 10.38
N VAL A 182 -14.94 -13.22 9.65
CA VAL A 182 -16.02 -12.21 9.62
C VAL A 182 -17.04 -12.52 8.51
N TYR A 183 -16.59 -13.12 7.41
CA TYR A 183 -17.42 -13.27 6.21
C TYR A 183 -17.55 -14.73 5.74
N GLY A 184 -16.83 -15.69 6.38
CA GLY A 184 -16.85 -17.09 5.96
C GLY A 184 -16.22 -17.31 4.58
N ASP A 185 -16.59 -18.44 3.95
CA ASP A 185 -16.07 -18.84 2.63
C ASP A 185 -16.71 -18.07 1.45
N ASP A 186 -17.46 -17.00 1.72
CA ASP A 186 -18.16 -16.17 0.70
C ASP A 186 -17.23 -15.07 0.09
N VAL A 187 -15.90 -15.27 0.11
CA VAL A 187 -14.92 -14.32 -0.44
C VAL A 187 -14.11 -14.94 -1.57
#